data_c626844a0a4fe897654653a49356032b
#
_entry.id   c626844a0a4fe897654653a49356032b
#
_cell.length_a   1.000
_cell.length_b   1.000
_cell.length_c   1.000
_cell.angle_alpha   90.00
_cell.angle_beta   90.00
_cell.angle_gamma   90.00
#
_symmetry.space_group_name_H-M   'P 1'
#
loop_
_entity.id
_entity.type
_entity.pdbx_description
1 polymer ?
#
loop_
_entity_poly.entity_id
_entity_poly.type
_entity_poly.pdbx_seq_one_letter_code
_entity_poly.pdbx_strand_id
1 'polypeptide(L)'
;MSERKLKIAALLKELYGMAEVPVPSSRIPFYFNDVRAGHIERTDAEFLAKTFRFCEARPDAFVFTAEGPGQASRRLAAVSHLYKGADKVFAWRDELLSVTASDDIACESPLTVIERAMCRPFAFNTFAVHLNPFTRDGRMWVAQRSFKKAIGPGYWDNCAAGLVGAGEPFGLAMEREAFEEACVARAISFLVPFMKAGCEKLPTSATLTLKILSILTTWTAKWSVLSS
;
A
#
# COMPACT_ATOMS: atom_id res chain seq x y z
N MET A 1 12.58 15.89 28.47
CA MET A 1 11.64 15.73 27.33
C MET A 1 10.33 16.36 27.74
N SER A 2 9.67 17.16 26.89
CA SER A 2 8.42 17.84 27.31
C SER A 2 7.28 16.82 27.48
N GLU A 3 6.32 17.09 28.38
CA GLU A 3 5.14 16.27 28.63
C GLU A 3 4.39 15.92 27.33
N ARG A 4 4.28 16.88 26.41
CA ARG A 4 3.68 16.70 25.08
C ARG A 4 4.42 15.61 24.25
N LYS A 5 5.76 15.60 24.29
CA LYS A 5 6.56 14.59 23.57
C LYS A 5 6.34 13.19 24.16
N LEU A 6 6.19 13.09 25.48
CA LEU A 6 5.92 11.81 26.16
C LEU A 6 4.52 11.27 25.79
N LYS A 7 3.49 12.13 25.77
CA LYS A 7 2.13 11.75 25.34
C LYS A 7 2.09 11.29 23.88
N ILE A 8 2.79 11.99 22.99
CA ILE A 8 2.90 11.59 21.58
C ILE A 8 3.60 10.24 21.43
N ALA A 9 4.71 10.03 22.13
CA ALA A 9 5.44 8.76 22.08
C ALA A 9 4.59 7.58 22.60
N ALA A 10 3.83 7.79 23.68
CA ALA A 10 2.91 6.78 24.21
C ALA A 10 1.80 6.44 23.22
N LEU A 11 1.16 7.46 22.61
CA LEU A 11 0.13 7.28 21.60
C LEU A 11 0.66 6.55 20.35
N LEU A 12 1.85 6.93 19.86
CA LEU A 12 2.49 6.25 18.74
C LEU A 12 2.77 4.78 19.05
N LYS A 13 3.28 4.47 20.25
CA LYS A 13 3.50 3.08 20.67
C LYS A 13 2.21 2.27 20.67
N GLU A 14 1.12 2.86 21.18
CA GLU A 14 -0.20 2.22 21.18
C GLU A 14 -0.71 1.98 19.76
N LEU A 15 -0.64 2.99 18.88
CA LEU A 15 -1.06 2.89 17.47
C LEU A 15 -0.25 1.85 16.70
N TYR A 16 1.08 1.80 16.89
CA TYR A 16 1.92 0.77 16.28
C TYR A 16 1.57 -0.62 16.80
N GLY A 17 1.36 -0.80 18.11
CA GLY A 17 0.93 -2.08 18.68
C GLY A 17 -0.43 -2.56 18.14
N MET A 18 -1.34 -1.62 17.84
CA MET A 18 -2.62 -1.95 17.19
C MET A 18 -2.48 -2.28 15.69
N ALA A 19 -1.44 -1.75 15.02
CA ALA A 19 -1.19 -1.97 13.60
C ALA A 19 -0.42 -3.27 13.34
N GLU A 20 0.38 -3.74 14.29
CA GLU A 20 1.12 -4.99 14.22
C GLU A 20 0.19 -6.19 14.43
N VAL A 21 -0.34 -6.71 13.32
CA VAL A 21 -1.15 -7.94 13.35
C VAL A 21 -0.25 -9.11 12.97
N PRO A 22 -0.16 -10.16 13.83
CA PRO A 22 0.61 -11.35 13.51
C PRO A 22 0.15 -12.00 12.20
N VAL A 23 1.09 -12.47 11.41
CA VAL A 23 0.77 -13.26 10.22
C VAL A 23 0.05 -14.53 10.65
N PRO A 24 -1.14 -14.85 10.09
CA PRO A 24 -1.84 -16.08 10.43
C PRO A 24 -0.98 -17.33 10.19
N SER A 25 -1.07 -18.32 11.03
CA SER A 25 -0.31 -19.60 10.91
C SER A 25 -0.66 -20.39 9.65
N SER A 26 -1.82 -20.12 9.03
CA SER A 26 -2.23 -20.67 7.73
C SER A 26 -1.39 -20.13 6.56
N ARG A 27 -0.70 -19.01 6.75
CA ARG A 27 0.11 -18.36 5.72
C ARG A 27 1.58 -18.71 5.84
N ILE A 28 2.21 -18.89 4.68
CA ILE A 28 3.66 -19.11 4.57
C ILE A 28 4.30 -17.97 3.79
N PRO A 29 5.60 -17.68 4.02
CA PRO A 29 6.33 -16.67 3.28
C PRO A 29 6.30 -16.93 1.77
N PHE A 30 6.11 -15.86 1.01
CA PHE A 30 6.18 -15.85 -0.45
C PHE A 30 7.52 -15.28 -0.90
N TYR A 31 8.27 -16.04 -1.70
CA TYR A 31 9.55 -15.63 -2.27
C TYR A 31 9.48 -15.51 -3.79
N PHE A 32 10.07 -14.44 -4.33
CA PHE A 32 10.51 -14.35 -5.71
C PHE A 32 11.95 -14.84 -5.77
N ASN A 33 12.17 -16.03 -6.33
CA ASN A 33 13.46 -16.73 -6.24
C ASN A 33 13.90 -16.84 -4.77
N ASP A 34 14.82 -16.00 -4.34
CA ASP A 34 15.37 -15.91 -2.98
C ASP A 34 14.91 -14.65 -2.20
N VAL A 35 14.19 -13.74 -2.85
CA VAL A 35 13.73 -12.48 -2.25
C VAL A 35 12.34 -12.63 -1.65
N ARG A 36 12.21 -12.43 -0.34
CA ARG A 36 10.90 -12.43 0.32
C ARG A 36 10.10 -11.20 -0.07
N ALA A 37 8.87 -11.40 -0.56
CA ALA A 37 7.99 -10.33 -1.01
C ALA A 37 6.68 -10.23 -0.23
N GLY A 38 6.23 -11.32 0.38
CA GLY A 38 4.95 -11.32 1.10
C GLY A 38 4.64 -12.66 1.77
N HIS A 39 3.34 -13.01 1.79
CA HIS A 39 2.85 -14.27 2.33
C HIS A 39 1.67 -14.78 1.50
N ILE A 40 1.48 -16.08 1.46
CA ILE A 40 0.38 -16.73 0.76
C ILE A 40 -0.28 -17.77 1.66
N GLU A 41 -1.57 -18.00 1.51
CA GLU A 41 -2.26 -19.10 2.17
C GLU A 41 -1.66 -20.45 1.69
N ARG A 42 -1.42 -21.37 2.61
CA ARG A 42 -0.80 -22.69 2.30
C ARG A 42 -1.59 -23.45 1.24
N THR A 43 -2.91 -23.43 1.31
CA THR A 43 -3.78 -24.09 0.33
C THR A 43 -3.65 -23.50 -1.07
N ASP A 44 -3.47 -22.17 -1.17
CA ASP A 44 -3.24 -21.50 -2.44
C ASP A 44 -1.83 -21.78 -2.98
N ALA A 45 -0.82 -21.84 -2.12
CA ALA A 45 0.54 -22.22 -2.49
C ALA A 45 0.58 -23.62 -3.11
N GLU A 46 -0.08 -24.61 -2.49
CA GLU A 46 -0.18 -25.96 -3.01
C GLU A 46 -0.94 -26.02 -4.34
N PHE A 47 -2.02 -25.27 -4.47
CA PHE A 47 -2.79 -25.15 -5.70
C PHE A 47 -1.95 -24.57 -6.84
N LEU A 48 -1.24 -23.48 -6.60
CA LEU A 48 -0.39 -22.85 -7.61
C LEU A 48 0.79 -23.73 -8.01
N ALA A 49 1.40 -24.46 -7.06
CA ALA A 49 2.50 -25.38 -7.35
C ALA A 49 2.05 -26.58 -8.21
N LYS A 50 0.80 -27.03 -8.08
CA LYS A 50 0.21 -28.05 -8.96
C LYS A 50 -0.13 -27.51 -10.35
N THR A 51 -0.43 -26.21 -10.45
CA THR A 51 -0.89 -25.58 -11.69
C THR A 51 0.26 -25.06 -12.54
N PHE A 52 1.30 -24.50 -11.91
CA PHE A 52 2.38 -23.82 -12.61
C PHE A 52 3.75 -24.38 -12.24
N ARG A 53 4.55 -24.77 -13.23
CA ARG A 53 5.91 -25.32 -13.03
C ARG A 53 6.92 -24.30 -12.44
N PHE A 54 6.60 -23.01 -12.50
CA PHE A 54 7.42 -21.95 -11.91
C PHE A 54 7.03 -21.61 -10.47
N CYS A 55 6.13 -22.41 -9.87
CA CYS A 55 5.69 -22.31 -8.48
C CYS A 55 6.09 -23.57 -7.73
N GLU A 56 6.65 -23.42 -6.54
CA GLU A 56 7.03 -24.51 -5.65
C GLU A 56 6.45 -24.24 -4.25
N ALA A 57 5.67 -25.18 -3.72
CA ALA A 57 5.21 -25.13 -2.33
C ALA A 57 6.12 -26.00 -1.46
N ARG A 58 6.77 -25.40 -0.47
CA ARG A 58 7.59 -26.03 0.55
C ARG A 58 6.83 -26.06 1.89
N PRO A 59 7.27 -26.85 2.88
CA PRO A 59 6.60 -26.89 4.19
C PRO A 59 6.50 -25.52 4.88
N ASP A 60 7.51 -24.65 4.69
CA ASP A 60 7.69 -23.36 5.36
C ASP A 60 7.75 -22.16 4.41
N ALA A 61 7.66 -22.38 3.10
CA ALA A 61 7.78 -21.32 2.11
C ALA A 61 7.05 -21.64 0.80
N PHE A 62 6.70 -20.60 0.06
CA PHE A 62 6.31 -20.69 -1.34
C PHE A 62 7.33 -19.94 -2.19
N VAL A 63 7.82 -20.58 -3.26
CA VAL A 63 8.81 -19.99 -4.16
C VAL A 63 8.22 -19.84 -5.54
N PHE A 64 8.26 -18.61 -6.03
CA PHE A 64 7.88 -18.23 -7.39
C PHE A 64 9.15 -17.88 -8.15
N THR A 65 9.45 -18.62 -9.22
CA THR A 65 10.67 -18.41 -9.98
C THR A 65 10.44 -17.56 -11.22
N ALA A 66 11.40 -16.67 -11.54
CA ALA A 66 11.41 -15.89 -12.77
C ALA A 66 12.83 -15.36 -13.08
N GLU A 67 13.15 -15.22 -14.37
CA GLU A 67 14.43 -14.73 -14.87
C GLU A 67 14.48 -13.19 -14.99
N GLY A 68 13.70 -12.49 -14.19
CA GLY A 68 13.67 -11.03 -14.16
C GLY A 68 12.26 -10.44 -14.20
N PRO A 69 12.15 -9.11 -14.07
CA PRO A 69 10.87 -8.43 -13.85
C PRO A 69 9.82 -8.68 -14.94
N GLY A 70 10.22 -8.69 -16.20
CA GLY A 70 9.31 -8.90 -17.32
C GLY A 70 8.74 -10.31 -17.40
N GLN A 71 9.51 -11.34 -17.06
CA GLN A 71 9.00 -12.71 -16.99
C GLN A 71 8.13 -12.87 -15.73
N ALA A 72 8.54 -12.28 -14.62
CA ALA A 72 7.75 -12.27 -13.38
C ALA A 72 6.37 -11.64 -13.59
N SER A 73 6.30 -10.48 -14.26
CA SER A 73 5.02 -9.82 -14.57
C SER A 73 4.09 -10.71 -15.41
N ARG A 74 4.61 -11.34 -16.48
CA ARG A 74 3.81 -12.25 -17.31
C ARG A 74 3.31 -13.48 -16.54
N ARG A 75 4.15 -14.08 -15.70
CA ARG A 75 3.79 -15.23 -14.86
C ARG A 75 2.75 -14.84 -13.80
N LEU A 76 2.93 -13.68 -13.15
CA LEU A 76 1.94 -13.16 -12.20
C LEU A 76 0.61 -12.79 -12.87
N ALA A 77 0.64 -12.27 -14.09
CA ALA A 77 -0.60 -12.03 -14.85
C ALA A 77 -1.38 -13.33 -15.07
N ALA A 78 -0.71 -14.43 -15.43
CA ALA A 78 -1.36 -15.74 -15.56
C ALA A 78 -1.99 -16.22 -14.24
N VAL A 79 -1.27 -16.06 -13.11
CA VAL A 79 -1.79 -16.35 -11.77
C VAL A 79 -2.98 -15.45 -11.45
N SER A 80 -2.91 -14.16 -11.76
CA SER A 80 -3.98 -13.20 -11.50
C SER A 80 -5.26 -13.54 -12.27
N HIS A 81 -5.14 -13.93 -13.54
CA HIS A 81 -6.28 -14.37 -14.33
C HIS A 81 -6.90 -15.65 -13.79
N LEU A 82 -6.10 -16.59 -13.28
CA LEU A 82 -6.59 -17.80 -12.63
C LEU A 82 -7.41 -17.45 -11.38
N TYR A 83 -6.92 -16.53 -10.54
CA TYR A 83 -7.64 -16.08 -9.35
C TYR A 83 -8.92 -15.33 -9.70
N LYS A 84 -8.91 -14.49 -10.75
CA LYS A 84 -10.09 -13.79 -11.26
C LYS A 84 -11.14 -14.80 -11.75
N GLY A 85 -10.74 -15.79 -12.54
CA GLY A 85 -11.64 -16.82 -13.06
C GLY A 85 -12.21 -17.76 -11.99
N ALA A 86 -11.54 -17.88 -10.85
CA ALA A 86 -11.98 -18.70 -9.71
C ALA A 86 -12.72 -17.86 -8.63
N ASP A 87 -13.08 -16.61 -8.91
CA ASP A 87 -13.73 -15.68 -7.98
C ASP A 87 -12.99 -15.52 -6.63
N LYS A 88 -11.65 -15.72 -6.65
CA LYS A 88 -10.80 -15.60 -5.46
C LYS A 88 -10.35 -14.17 -5.17
N VAL A 89 -10.62 -13.22 -6.05
CA VAL A 89 -10.25 -11.81 -5.90
C VAL A 89 -11.42 -10.89 -6.12
N PHE A 90 -11.52 -9.86 -5.28
CA PHE A 90 -12.55 -8.84 -5.35
C PHE A 90 -11.97 -7.52 -5.86
N ALA A 91 -12.83 -6.68 -6.44
CA ALA A 91 -12.49 -5.32 -6.84
C ALA A 91 -11.31 -5.26 -7.83
N TRP A 92 -11.34 -6.08 -8.87
CA TRP A 92 -10.45 -5.97 -10.02
C TRP A 92 -10.53 -4.57 -10.64
N ARG A 93 -9.38 -3.92 -10.87
CA ARG A 93 -9.32 -2.51 -11.27
C ARG A 93 -8.61 -2.27 -12.58
N ASP A 94 -7.93 -3.27 -13.15
CA ASP A 94 -6.99 -3.12 -14.27
C ASP A 94 -5.87 -2.10 -13.94
N GLU A 95 -5.48 -2.07 -12.65
CA GLU A 95 -4.46 -1.20 -12.10
C GLU A 95 -3.28 -2.04 -11.61
N LEU A 96 -2.09 -1.73 -12.14
CA LEU A 96 -0.87 -2.42 -11.73
C LEU A 96 -0.19 -1.69 -10.58
N LEU A 97 0.25 -2.45 -9.58
CA LEU A 97 1.09 -1.97 -8.48
C LEU A 97 2.46 -2.63 -8.53
N SER A 98 3.46 -1.93 -8.01
CA SER A 98 4.81 -2.48 -7.83
C SER A 98 4.82 -3.55 -6.75
N VAL A 99 5.49 -4.67 -7.02
CA VAL A 99 5.83 -5.69 -6.03
C VAL A 99 7.29 -5.49 -5.62
N THR A 100 7.52 -5.36 -4.33
CA THR A 100 8.86 -5.12 -3.75
C THR A 100 9.25 -6.25 -2.81
N ALA A 101 10.52 -6.27 -2.41
CA ALA A 101 10.94 -7.03 -1.24
C ALA A 101 10.13 -6.59 0.00
N SER A 102 9.91 -7.49 0.95
CA SER A 102 9.09 -7.18 2.13
C SER A 102 9.70 -6.13 3.06
N ASP A 103 11.00 -5.89 2.97
CA ASP A 103 11.78 -4.88 3.68
C ASP A 103 12.03 -3.59 2.88
N ASP A 104 11.70 -3.56 1.59
CA ASP A 104 11.75 -2.35 0.77
C ASP A 104 10.52 -1.47 1.05
N ILE A 105 10.66 -0.60 2.04
CA ILE A 105 9.61 0.30 2.51
C ILE A 105 9.48 1.58 1.69
N ALA A 106 10.38 1.82 0.75
CA ALA A 106 10.44 3.04 -0.07
C ALA A 106 10.12 2.79 -1.56
N CYS A 107 9.88 1.53 -1.95
CA CYS A 107 9.70 1.14 -3.35
C CYS A 107 10.91 1.50 -4.24
N GLU A 108 12.12 1.33 -3.69
CA GLU A 108 13.34 1.70 -4.40
C GLU A 108 13.75 0.68 -5.48
N SER A 109 13.42 -0.60 -5.24
CA SER A 109 13.82 -1.71 -6.11
C SER A 109 12.65 -2.66 -6.40
N PRO A 110 11.69 -2.27 -7.25
CA PRO A 110 10.57 -3.14 -7.60
C PRO A 110 11.03 -4.43 -8.28
N LEU A 111 10.58 -5.56 -7.78
CA LEU A 111 10.85 -6.89 -8.34
C LEU A 111 10.06 -7.12 -9.62
N THR A 112 8.82 -6.63 -9.66
CA THR A 112 7.88 -6.80 -10.76
C THR A 112 6.63 -5.96 -10.53
N VAL A 113 5.58 -6.19 -11.32
CA VAL A 113 4.25 -5.56 -11.17
C VAL A 113 3.16 -6.61 -11.13
N ILE A 114 2.04 -6.29 -10.47
CA ILE A 114 0.87 -7.17 -10.36
C ILE A 114 -0.41 -6.35 -10.34
N GLU A 115 -1.52 -6.95 -10.76
CA GLU A 115 -2.86 -6.39 -10.56
C GLU A 115 -3.13 -6.09 -9.08
N ARG A 116 -3.62 -4.90 -8.79
CA ARG A 116 -3.91 -4.38 -7.44
C ARG A 116 -4.71 -5.36 -6.58
N ALA A 117 -5.72 -6.03 -7.15
CA ALA A 117 -6.56 -6.99 -6.45
C ALA A 117 -5.76 -8.17 -5.86
N MET A 118 -4.60 -8.49 -6.45
CA MET A 118 -3.74 -9.59 -6.05
C MET A 118 -2.80 -9.26 -4.89
N CYS A 119 -2.60 -7.98 -4.57
CA CYS A 119 -1.70 -7.61 -3.47
C CYS A 119 -2.18 -8.17 -2.12
N ARG A 120 -3.49 -8.20 -1.89
CA ARG A 120 -4.08 -8.72 -0.65
C ARG A 120 -3.92 -10.23 -0.49
N PRO A 121 -4.29 -11.09 -1.47
CA PRO A 121 -4.07 -12.53 -1.39
C PRO A 121 -2.63 -12.91 -1.09
N PHE A 122 -1.66 -12.18 -1.64
CA PHE A 122 -0.23 -12.46 -1.47
C PHE A 122 0.44 -11.62 -0.39
N ALA A 123 -0.31 -10.77 0.31
CA ALA A 123 0.22 -9.86 1.32
C ALA A 123 1.46 -9.09 0.84
N PHE A 124 1.45 -8.66 -0.42
CA PHE A 124 2.50 -7.80 -0.97
C PHE A 124 2.36 -6.38 -0.41
N ASN A 125 3.48 -5.71 -0.23
CA ASN A 125 3.50 -4.31 0.16
C ASN A 125 2.74 -3.48 -0.88
N THR A 126 1.98 -2.50 -0.40
CA THR A 126 1.37 -1.47 -1.23
C THR A 126 1.77 -0.11 -0.70
N PHE A 127 1.98 0.84 -1.59
CA PHE A 127 2.38 2.20 -1.26
C PHE A 127 1.21 3.14 -1.49
N ALA A 128 1.00 4.05 -0.56
CA ALA A 128 -0.05 5.05 -0.65
C ALA A 128 0.47 6.44 -0.31
N VAL A 129 -0.14 7.43 -0.90
CA VAL A 129 0.08 8.84 -0.58
C VAL A 129 -1.11 9.40 0.17
N HIS A 130 -0.85 10.31 1.13
CA HIS A 130 -1.90 10.91 1.96
C HIS A 130 -1.69 12.41 2.04
N LEU A 131 -2.73 13.19 1.70
CA LEU A 131 -2.75 14.65 1.82
C LEU A 131 -3.44 15.05 3.12
N ASN A 132 -2.69 15.68 4.01
CA ASN A 132 -3.16 16.22 5.27
C ASN A 132 -2.90 17.74 5.31
N PRO A 133 -3.75 18.58 4.72
CA PRO A 133 -3.55 20.03 4.70
C PRO A 133 -3.92 20.67 6.03
N PHE A 134 -3.16 21.70 6.43
CA PHE A 134 -3.39 22.45 7.65
C PHE A 134 -3.70 23.90 7.31
N THR A 135 -4.59 24.52 8.09
CA THR A 135 -4.82 25.96 8.09
C THR A 135 -3.68 26.67 8.82
N ARG A 136 -3.58 27.99 8.63
CA ARG A 136 -2.54 28.80 9.31
C ARG A 136 -2.63 28.77 10.83
N ASP A 137 -3.82 28.58 11.37
CA ASP A 137 -4.10 28.44 12.81
C ASP A 137 -3.96 26.99 13.33
N GLY A 138 -3.44 26.07 12.49
CA GLY A 138 -3.07 24.70 12.88
C GLY A 138 -4.21 23.69 12.88
N ARG A 139 -5.39 24.01 12.34
CA ARG A 139 -6.47 23.03 12.14
C ARG A 139 -6.19 22.19 10.89
N MET A 140 -6.50 20.90 10.94
CA MET A 140 -6.34 19.98 9.82
C MET A 140 -7.66 19.85 9.05
N TRP A 141 -7.57 19.88 7.72
CA TRP A 141 -8.69 19.50 6.86
C TRP A 141 -8.80 17.98 6.81
N VAL A 142 -10.00 17.48 7.04
CA VAL A 142 -10.35 16.06 6.96
C VAL A 142 -11.58 15.89 6.07
N ALA A 143 -11.66 14.78 5.37
CA ALA A 143 -12.83 14.41 4.56
C ALA A 143 -13.73 13.44 5.32
N GLN A 144 -15.01 13.48 5.09
CA GLN A 144 -15.91 12.41 5.54
C GLN A 144 -16.18 11.47 4.37
N ARG A 145 -15.90 10.19 4.57
CA ARG A 145 -16.16 9.16 3.57
C ARG A 145 -17.65 9.06 3.27
N SER A 146 -17.97 8.88 2.00
CA SER A 146 -19.37 8.66 1.59
C SER A 146 -20.00 7.50 2.37
N PHE A 147 -21.24 7.66 2.80
CA PHE A 147 -22.03 6.58 3.42
C PHE A 147 -22.33 5.41 2.47
N LYS A 148 -22.04 5.58 1.16
CA LYS A 148 -22.17 4.53 0.14
C LYS A 148 -20.89 3.71 -0.06
N LYS A 149 -19.77 4.06 0.60
CA LYS A 149 -18.53 3.28 0.51
C LYS A 149 -18.69 1.92 1.18
N ALA A 150 -18.17 0.88 0.54
CA ALA A 150 -18.23 -0.49 1.07
C ALA A 150 -17.38 -0.68 2.35
N ILE A 151 -16.35 0.16 2.55
CA ILE A 151 -15.43 0.08 3.69
C ILE A 151 -15.41 1.41 4.42
N GLY A 152 -15.69 1.40 5.74
CA GLY A 152 -15.68 2.58 6.61
C GLY A 152 -16.63 3.69 6.14
N PRO A 153 -17.93 3.41 5.84
CA PRO A 153 -18.86 4.45 5.43
C PRO A 153 -19.04 5.49 6.56
N GLY A 154 -18.99 6.77 6.19
CA GLY A 154 -19.17 7.89 7.12
C GLY A 154 -17.99 8.16 8.06
N TYR A 155 -16.88 7.38 7.99
CA TYR A 155 -15.68 7.64 8.80
C TYR A 155 -14.95 8.88 8.31
N TRP A 156 -14.19 9.49 9.21
CA TRP A 156 -13.28 10.57 8.88
C TRP A 156 -12.01 9.99 8.25
N ASP A 157 -11.52 10.67 7.21
CA ASP A 157 -10.38 10.25 6.41
C ASP A 157 -9.45 11.44 6.12
N ASN A 158 -8.31 11.16 5.51
CA ASN A 158 -7.44 12.18 4.97
C ASN A 158 -8.18 13.05 3.95
N CYS A 159 -7.68 14.24 3.67
CA CYS A 159 -8.27 15.13 2.66
C CYS A 159 -8.27 14.49 1.28
N ALA A 160 -7.15 13.84 0.92
CA ALA A 160 -7.05 12.95 -0.23
C ALA A 160 -6.06 11.83 0.09
N ALA A 161 -6.30 10.63 -0.41
CA ALA A 161 -5.41 9.49 -0.23
C ALA A 161 -5.63 8.44 -1.32
N GLY A 162 -4.53 7.89 -1.86
CA GLY A 162 -4.63 6.82 -2.83
C GLY A 162 -3.36 6.01 -3.01
N LEU A 163 -3.48 4.91 -3.72
CA LEU A 163 -2.37 4.02 -4.01
C LEU A 163 -1.47 4.59 -5.10
N VAL A 164 -0.19 4.30 -4.97
CA VAL A 164 0.82 4.64 -5.97
C VAL A 164 0.86 3.54 -7.02
N GLY A 165 0.60 3.89 -8.28
CA GLY A 165 0.65 2.98 -9.40
C GLY A 165 2.08 2.47 -9.68
N ALA A 166 2.18 1.36 -10.42
CA ALA A 166 3.48 0.82 -10.79
C ALA A 166 4.28 1.83 -11.64
N GLY A 167 5.49 2.16 -11.17
CA GLY A 167 6.36 3.13 -11.83
C GLY A 167 5.92 4.60 -11.69
N GLU A 168 4.84 4.88 -10.95
CA GLU A 168 4.40 6.24 -10.68
C GLU A 168 5.26 6.86 -9.57
N PRO A 169 5.87 8.03 -9.77
CA PRO A 169 6.55 8.76 -8.69
C PRO A 169 5.56 9.19 -7.61
N PHE A 170 5.92 9.09 -6.33
CA PHE A 170 5.06 9.46 -5.19
C PHE A 170 4.49 10.88 -5.29
N GLY A 171 5.28 11.84 -5.82
CA GLY A 171 4.82 13.22 -6.03
C GLY A 171 3.69 13.31 -7.05
N LEU A 172 3.78 12.57 -8.17
CA LEU A 172 2.74 12.55 -9.19
C LEU A 172 1.49 11.81 -8.70
N ALA A 173 1.64 10.71 -7.95
CA ALA A 173 0.53 10.04 -7.31
C ALA A 173 -0.23 11.01 -6.37
N MET A 174 0.49 11.81 -5.59
CA MET A 174 -0.13 12.80 -4.71
C MET A 174 -0.87 13.89 -5.48
N GLU A 175 -0.30 14.38 -6.59
CA GLU A 175 -0.97 15.37 -7.44
C GLU A 175 -2.27 14.82 -8.04
N ARG A 176 -2.22 13.59 -8.55
CA ARG A 176 -3.37 12.90 -9.12
C ARG A 176 -4.47 12.72 -8.09
N GLU A 177 -4.16 12.13 -6.92
CA GLU A 177 -5.15 11.87 -5.87
C GLU A 177 -5.74 13.17 -5.31
N ALA A 178 -4.92 14.20 -5.11
CA ALA A 178 -5.41 15.49 -4.66
C ALA A 178 -6.34 16.18 -5.68
N PHE A 179 -6.08 16.00 -6.97
CA PHE A 179 -6.97 16.48 -8.03
C PHE A 179 -8.29 15.70 -8.06
N GLU A 180 -8.21 14.36 -8.00
CA GLU A 180 -9.37 13.47 -8.12
C GLU A 180 -10.32 13.59 -6.91
N GLU A 181 -9.79 13.66 -5.70
CA GLU A 181 -10.60 13.64 -4.47
C GLU A 181 -10.88 15.02 -3.87
N ALA A 182 -9.96 15.97 -3.99
CA ALA A 182 -10.08 17.27 -3.34
C ALA A 182 -10.18 18.46 -4.31
N CYS A 183 -10.13 18.24 -5.63
CA CYS A 183 -10.11 19.29 -6.66
C CYS A 183 -9.01 20.37 -6.45
N VAL A 184 -7.89 20.02 -5.82
CA VAL A 184 -6.83 20.94 -5.39
C VAL A 184 -5.67 20.98 -6.40
N ALA A 185 -5.97 20.98 -7.70
CA ALA A 185 -4.97 20.86 -8.77
C ALA A 185 -3.88 21.95 -8.79
N ARG A 186 -4.17 23.17 -8.34
CA ARG A 186 -3.25 24.30 -8.47
C ARG A 186 -2.30 24.52 -7.29
N ALA A 187 -2.60 23.98 -6.12
CA ALA A 187 -1.78 24.21 -4.93
C ALA A 187 -0.57 23.25 -4.86
N ILE A 188 -0.65 22.10 -5.49
CA ILE A 188 0.36 21.03 -5.37
C ILE A 188 1.47 21.19 -6.41
N SER A 189 1.18 21.68 -7.61
CA SER A 189 2.21 21.98 -8.62
C SER A 189 3.28 22.99 -8.15
N PHE A 190 2.96 23.82 -7.17
CA PHE A 190 3.94 24.68 -6.49
C PHE A 190 4.80 23.95 -5.44
N LEU A 191 4.37 22.78 -4.96
CA LEU A 191 5.02 22.06 -3.85
C LEU A 191 5.96 20.95 -4.34
N VAL A 192 5.71 20.38 -5.49
CA VAL A 192 6.55 19.30 -6.06
C VAL A 192 8.00 19.74 -6.30
N PRO A 193 8.31 20.93 -6.81
CA PRO A 193 9.70 21.41 -6.88
C PRO A 193 10.39 21.53 -5.52
N PHE A 194 9.65 21.86 -4.46
CA PHE A 194 10.17 21.98 -3.10
C PHE A 194 10.47 20.61 -2.46
N MET A 195 9.72 19.57 -2.81
CA MET A 195 9.98 18.20 -2.35
C MET A 195 11.27 17.63 -2.93
N LYS A 196 11.67 18.07 -4.16
CA LYS A 196 12.95 17.70 -4.79
C LYS A 196 14.16 18.49 -4.23
N ALA A 197 13.94 19.61 -3.59
CA ALA A 197 14.98 20.55 -3.16
C ALA A 197 15.35 20.47 -1.66
N GLY A 198 14.83 19.48 -0.90
CA GLY A 198 15.10 19.42 0.55
C GLY A 198 14.55 20.66 1.27
N CYS A 199 13.59 20.46 2.11
CA CYS A 199 12.72 21.45 2.76
C CYS A 199 13.47 22.55 3.54
N GLU A 200 13.99 23.59 2.90
CA GLU A 200 14.65 24.65 3.64
C GLU A 200 14.04 26.07 3.55
N LYS A 201 13.12 26.39 2.67
CA LYS A 201 12.43 27.71 2.72
C LYS A 201 11.06 27.71 2.05
N LEU A 202 10.00 27.68 2.84
CA LEU A 202 8.64 27.98 2.40
C LEU A 202 8.36 29.48 2.52
N PRO A 203 7.75 30.13 1.51
CA PRO A 203 7.28 31.51 1.67
C PRO A 203 6.10 31.54 2.66
N THR A 204 6.07 32.59 3.48
CA THR A 204 5.23 32.83 4.66
C THR A 204 3.71 32.90 4.44
N SER A 205 3.18 32.49 3.29
CA SER A 205 1.75 32.66 2.97
C SER A 205 0.94 31.38 2.80
N ALA A 206 1.55 30.19 2.80
CA ALA A 206 0.82 28.91 2.77
C ALA A 206 1.66 27.80 3.40
N THR A 207 1.45 27.51 4.67
CA THR A 207 2.06 26.34 5.31
C THR A 207 1.20 25.12 5.02
N LEU A 208 1.40 24.48 3.87
CA LEU A 208 0.97 23.11 3.64
C LEU A 208 2.10 22.21 4.11
N THR A 209 1.95 21.60 5.27
CA THR A 209 2.89 20.59 5.74
C THR A 209 2.48 19.26 5.11
N LEU A 210 3.11 18.92 3.97
CA LEU A 210 3.05 17.59 3.40
C LEU A 210 3.90 16.65 4.25
N LYS A 211 3.30 15.87 5.11
CA LYS A 211 3.92 14.67 5.64
C LYS A 211 3.60 13.54 4.68
N ILE A 212 4.56 13.14 3.86
CA ILE A 212 4.56 11.84 3.21
C ILE A 212 4.79 10.84 4.33
N LEU A 213 3.73 10.28 4.86
CA LEU A 213 3.81 9.11 5.69
C LEU A 213 3.67 7.93 4.74
N SER A 214 4.79 7.31 4.34
CA SER A 214 4.78 5.93 3.86
C SER A 214 4.35 5.05 5.04
N ILE A 215 3.06 4.92 5.25
CA ILE A 215 2.56 3.90 6.16
C ILE A 215 2.61 2.61 5.38
N LEU A 216 3.56 1.76 5.70
CA LEU A 216 3.50 0.32 5.45
C LEU A 216 2.22 -0.21 6.10
N THR A 217 1.13 -0.13 5.39
CA THR A 217 -0.05 -0.90 5.76
C THR A 217 0.15 -2.29 5.18
N THR A 218 0.84 -3.14 5.92
CA THR A 218 0.59 -4.58 5.87
C THR A 218 -0.86 -4.79 6.30
N TRP A 219 -1.77 -4.53 5.38
CA TRP A 219 -3.21 -4.74 5.55
C TRP A 219 -3.52 -6.23 5.42
N THR A 220 -2.84 -7.06 6.20
CA THR A 220 -3.18 -8.46 6.34
C THR A 220 -3.99 -8.59 7.61
N ALA A 221 -5.25 -8.88 7.51
CA ALA A 221 -6.04 -9.58 8.52
C ALA A 221 -7.08 -8.85 9.40
N LYS A 222 -7.41 -7.59 9.22
CA LYS A 222 -8.49 -7.02 10.08
C LYS A 222 -9.92 -7.10 9.51
N TRP A 223 -10.15 -7.78 8.39
CA TRP A 223 -11.46 -7.75 7.71
C TRP A 223 -12.18 -9.11 7.59
N SER A 224 -11.65 -10.19 8.16
CA SER A 224 -12.36 -11.48 8.20
C SER A 224 -13.30 -11.65 9.39
N VAL A 225 -13.43 -10.68 10.30
CA VAL A 225 -14.20 -10.82 11.55
C VAL A 225 -15.51 -10.02 11.55
N LEU A 226 -15.85 -9.29 10.50
CA LEU A 226 -17.10 -8.53 10.43
C LEU A 226 -18.06 -9.00 9.33
N SER A 227 -18.05 -10.30 9.00
CA SER A 227 -19.09 -10.96 8.21
C SER A 227 -19.61 -12.16 8.97
N SER A 228 -20.37 -11.91 10.00
CA SER A 228 -21.36 -12.84 10.57
C SER A 228 -22.57 -12.04 10.99
#